data_203ed43cae7e1e6a69d1d34ed96fb033
#
_entry.id   203ed43cae7e1e6a69d1d34ed96fb033
#
_cell.length_a   1.000
_cell.length_b   1.000
_cell.length_c   1.000
_cell.angle_alpha   90.00
_cell.angle_beta   90.00
_cell.angle_gamma   90.00
#
_symmetry.space_group_name_H-M   'P 1'
#
loop_
_entity.id
_entity.type
_entity.pdbx_description
1 polymer ?
#
loop_
_entity_poly.entity_id
_entity_poly.type
_entity_poly.pdbx_seq_one_letter_code
_entity_poly.pdbx_strand_id
1 'polypeptide(L)'
;GVEEPETFDLHPNGRHLYISNEEDATATVFDVKTKKQLAEFETGEEPEGVQITSDGNLVFVASEAADLVHVIDVKANKLIADIPTDVRPRRFALTPDERELWVSAELSGMVNIVDIKTLKIIADIEFLPTGFRREQVTPVDILITKDGRTAYVALGRANHVAVADVKSRKVLDYILVGKRPWGLALTKDEDILYVANGLSDDI
;
A
#
# COMPACT_ATOMS: atom_id res chain seq x y z
N GLY A 1 -17.12 -18.34 4.06
CA GLY A 1 -15.82 -18.20 3.42
C GLY A 1 -15.61 -16.75 3.08
N VAL A 2 -14.41 -16.38 2.75
CA VAL A 2 -14.10 -15.06 2.18
C VAL A 2 -14.05 -15.19 0.67
N GLU A 3 -14.56 -14.18 -0.05
CA GLU A 3 -14.56 -14.17 -1.52
C GLU A 3 -13.56 -13.12 -2.02
N GLU A 4 -12.76 -13.51 -3.01
CA GLU A 4 -11.65 -12.72 -3.60
C GLU A 4 -10.74 -12.07 -2.55
N PRO A 5 -9.92 -12.86 -1.81
CA PRO A 5 -8.90 -12.30 -0.95
C PRO A 5 -7.76 -11.69 -1.78
N GLU A 6 -7.52 -10.38 -1.64
CA GLU A 6 -6.53 -9.64 -2.44
C GLU A 6 -5.16 -9.60 -1.78
N THR A 7 -5.08 -9.03 -0.60
CA THR A 7 -3.84 -9.00 0.17
C THR A 7 -4.04 -9.33 1.62
N PHE A 8 -2.92 -9.58 2.24
CA PHE A 8 -2.89 -9.83 3.68
C PHE A 8 -1.62 -9.27 4.31
N ASP A 9 -1.69 -9.02 5.62
CA ASP A 9 -0.52 -8.77 6.43
C ASP A 9 -0.60 -9.55 7.74
N LEU A 10 0.56 -10.02 8.21
CA LEU A 10 0.66 -10.84 9.41
C LEU A 10 0.98 -9.96 10.61
N HIS A 11 0.09 -9.93 11.57
CA HIS A 11 0.30 -9.22 12.83
C HIS A 11 1.62 -9.66 13.50
N PRO A 12 2.38 -8.74 14.14
CA PRO A 12 3.68 -9.04 14.79
C PRO A 12 3.65 -10.17 15.83
N ASN A 13 2.46 -10.53 16.34
CA ASN A 13 2.32 -11.69 17.22
C ASN A 13 2.51 -13.05 16.49
N GLY A 14 2.66 -13.04 15.16
CA GLY A 14 2.84 -14.24 14.32
C GLY A 14 1.62 -15.16 14.25
N ARG A 15 0.45 -14.67 14.64
CA ARG A 15 -0.75 -15.50 14.78
C ARG A 15 -2.00 -14.96 14.09
N HIS A 16 -2.18 -13.66 14.04
CA HIS A 16 -3.36 -13.04 13.42
C HIS A 16 -3.01 -12.55 12.04
N LEU A 17 -3.77 -12.99 11.04
CA LEU A 17 -3.65 -12.59 9.65
C LEU A 17 -4.83 -11.68 9.32
N TYR A 18 -4.56 -10.47 8.87
CA TYR A 18 -5.56 -9.53 8.37
C TYR A 18 -5.59 -9.63 6.86
N ILE A 19 -6.79 -9.76 6.29
CA ILE A 19 -7.01 -10.05 4.86
C ILE A 19 -8.07 -9.09 4.34
N SER A 20 -7.83 -8.46 3.21
CA SER A 20 -8.84 -7.75 2.42
C SER A 20 -9.59 -8.73 1.52
N ASN A 21 -10.92 -8.61 1.45
CA ASN A 21 -11.78 -9.45 0.64
C ASN A 21 -12.60 -8.58 -0.29
N GLU A 22 -12.25 -8.56 -1.57
CA GLU A 22 -12.72 -7.59 -2.54
C GLU A 22 -14.24 -7.69 -2.74
N GLU A 23 -14.75 -8.87 -3.10
CA GLU A 23 -16.16 -9.11 -3.35
C GLU A 23 -17.06 -8.91 -2.11
N ASP A 24 -16.55 -9.24 -0.92
CA ASP A 24 -17.31 -9.12 0.33
C ASP A 24 -17.31 -7.69 0.89
N ALA A 25 -16.48 -6.77 0.36
CA ALA A 25 -16.26 -5.42 0.90
C ALA A 25 -15.89 -5.45 2.41
N THR A 26 -15.04 -6.40 2.82
CA THR A 26 -14.65 -6.61 4.21
C THR A 26 -13.15 -6.77 4.39
N ALA A 27 -12.69 -6.52 5.61
CA ALA A 27 -11.40 -7.01 6.10
C ALA A 27 -11.64 -8.04 7.19
N THR A 28 -11.04 -9.23 7.06
CA THR A 28 -11.20 -10.32 8.01
C THR A 28 -9.92 -10.61 8.77
N VAL A 29 -10.06 -11.13 9.99
CA VAL A 29 -8.95 -11.56 10.84
C VAL A 29 -9.03 -13.05 11.06
N PHE A 30 -7.95 -13.77 10.71
CA PHE A 30 -7.83 -15.20 10.94
C PHE A 30 -6.72 -15.51 11.93
N ASP A 31 -6.98 -16.51 12.77
CA ASP A 31 -5.94 -17.17 13.54
C ASP A 31 -5.27 -18.25 12.68
N VAL A 32 -4.01 -18.03 12.31
CA VAL A 32 -3.27 -18.94 11.41
C VAL A 32 -3.07 -20.33 11.99
N LYS A 33 -3.07 -20.48 13.34
CA LYS A 33 -2.90 -21.76 14.00
C LYS A 33 -4.19 -22.59 14.06
N THR A 34 -5.30 -21.94 14.39
CA THR A 34 -6.61 -22.61 14.51
C THR A 34 -7.39 -22.59 13.21
N LYS A 35 -6.98 -21.77 12.24
CA LYS A 35 -7.66 -21.51 10.96
C LYS A 35 -9.10 -21.00 11.15
N LYS A 36 -9.34 -20.28 12.23
CA LYS A 36 -10.65 -19.70 12.53
C LYS A 36 -10.66 -18.22 12.25
N GLN A 37 -11.74 -17.74 11.67
CA GLN A 37 -12.05 -16.31 11.61
C GLN A 37 -12.33 -15.80 13.02
N LEU A 38 -11.69 -14.70 13.40
CA LEU A 38 -11.79 -14.09 14.73
C LEU A 38 -12.64 -12.83 14.70
N ALA A 39 -12.56 -12.06 13.63
CA ALA A 39 -13.28 -10.80 13.44
C ALA A 39 -13.48 -10.52 11.95
N GLU A 40 -14.42 -9.62 11.67
CA GLU A 40 -14.72 -9.08 10.37
C GLU A 40 -15.06 -7.61 10.52
N PHE A 41 -14.59 -6.78 9.60
CA PHE A 41 -14.83 -5.35 9.57
C PHE A 41 -15.43 -4.98 8.21
N GLU A 42 -16.55 -4.32 8.21
CA GLU A 42 -17.10 -3.72 6.99
C GLU A 42 -16.15 -2.60 6.53
N THR A 43 -15.75 -2.64 5.27
CA THR A 43 -14.93 -1.62 4.61
C THR A 43 -15.74 -0.92 3.52
N GLY A 44 -15.11 -0.04 2.74
CA GLY A 44 -15.68 0.39 1.47
C GLY A 44 -15.54 -0.70 0.41
N GLU A 45 -16.15 -0.47 -0.76
CA GLU A 45 -16.09 -1.38 -1.89
C GLU A 45 -14.64 -1.57 -2.41
N GLU A 46 -14.34 -2.75 -2.91
CA GLU A 46 -13.04 -3.17 -3.46
C GLU A 46 -11.87 -2.94 -2.47
N PRO A 47 -11.88 -3.59 -1.28
CA PRO A 47 -10.72 -3.50 -0.38
C PRO A 47 -9.53 -4.30 -0.93
N GLU A 48 -8.37 -3.63 -1.06
CA GLU A 48 -7.15 -4.13 -1.68
C GLU A 48 -5.99 -4.25 -0.68
N GLY A 49 -5.32 -3.13 -0.39
CA GLY A 49 -4.13 -3.11 0.44
C GLY A 49 -4.41 -3.35 1.92
N VAL A 50 -3.53 -4.10 2.58
CA VAL A 50 -3.52 -4.25 4.04
C VAL A 50 -2.12 -3.95 4.56
N GLN A 51 -2.01 -3.16 5.62
CA GLN A 51 -0.74 -2.85 6.29
C GLN A 51 -0.93 -2.76 7.80
N ILE A 52 -0.06 -3.42 8.55
CA ILE A 52 -0.07 -3.41 10.02
C ILE A 52 1.15 -2.64 10.54
N THR A 53 0.98 -1.84 11.60
CA THR A 53 2.10 -1.21 12.30
C THR A 53 2.97 -2.26 13.03
N SER A 54 4.26 -1.99 13.21
CA SER A 54 5.21 -2.94 13.82
C SER A 54 4.88 -3.26 15.30
N ASP A 55 4.20 -2.33 15.97
CA ASP A 55 3.68 -2.56 17.33
C ASP A 55 2.36 -3.36 17.35
N GLY A 56 1.76 -3.60 16.18
CA GLY A 56 0.51 -4.34 16.01
C GLY A 56 -0.73 -3.60 16.47
N ASN A 57 -0.67 -2.30 16.71
CA ASN A 57 -1.81 -1.56 17.28
C ASN A 57 -2.81 -1.09 16.21
N LEU A 58 -2.34 -0.76 15.01
CA LEU A 58 -3.17 -0.27 13.91
C LEU A 58 -3.04 -1.16 12.67
N VAL A 59 -4.16 -1.32 11.97
CA VAL A 59 -4.23 -1.92 10.64
C VAL A 59 -4.88 -0.92 9.69
N PHE A 60 -4.27 -0.73 8.54
CA PHE A 60 -4.77 0.10 7.45
C PHE A 60 -5.27 -0.81 6.34
N VAL A 61 -6.45 -0.50 5.80
CA VAL A 61 -7.07 -1.21 4.67
C VAL A 61 -7.46 -0.20 3.61
N ALA A 62 -6.95 -0.33 2.40
CA ALA A 62 -7.34 0.51 1.27
C ALA A 62 -8.61 -0.04 0.62
N SER A 63 -9.60 0.81 0.35
CA SER A 63 -10.79 0.49 -0.44
C SER A 63 -10.78 1.31 -1.72
N GLU A 64 -10.54 0.64 -2.85
CA GLU A 64 -10.28 1.25 -4.14
C GLU A 64 -11.47 2.05 -4.66
N ALA A 65 -12.65 1.45 -4.68
CA ALA A 65 -13.83 2.10 -5.23
C ALA A 65 -14.42 3.16 -4.28
N ALA A 66 -14.08 3.10 -2.99
CA ALA A 66 -14.52 4.09 -2.02
C ALA A 66 -13.59 5.29 -1.87
N ASP A 67 -12.38 5.25 -2.45
CA ASP A 67 -11.33 6.27 -2.29
C ASP A 67 -10.99 6.53 -0.80
N LEU A 68 -10.93 5.46 -0.01
CA LEU A 68 -10.72 5.51 1.44
C LEU A 68 -9.58 4.60 1.90
N VAL A 69 -8.95 4.99 2.99
CA VAL A 69 -8.16 4.10 3.85
C VAL A 69 -8.87 3.97 5.19
N HIS A 70 -9.31 2.76 5.50
CA HIS A 70 -9.91 2.41 6.80
C HIS A 70 -8.82 2.13 7.82
N VAL A 71 -9.03 2.56 9.06
CA VAL A 71 -8.09 2.35 10.16
C VAL A 71 -8.75 1.51 11.24
N ILE A 72 -8.19 0.34 11.53
CA ILE A 72 -8.65 -0.57 12.57
C ILE A 72 -7.74 -0.43 13.79
N ASP A 73 -8.33 -0.17 14.96
CA ASP A 73 -7.65 -0.32 16.25
C ASP A 73 -7.74 -1.79 16.67
N VAL A 74 -6.61 -2.47 16.70
CA VAL A 74 -6.51 -3.90 16.99
C VAL A 74 -6.96 -4.22 18.40
N LYS A 75 -6.59 -3.39 19.38
CA LYS A 75 -6.95 -3.59 20.80
C LYS A 75 -8.44 -3.36 21.05
N ALA A 76 -9.00 -2.33 20.43
CA ALA A 76 -10.43 -2.03 20.52
C ALA A 76 -11.27 -2.95 19.62
N ASN A 77 -10.65 -3.67 18.70
CA ASN A 77 -11.27 -4.52 17.69
C ASN A 77 -12.39 -3.80 16.91
N LYS A 78 -12.07 -2.62 16.38
CA LYS A 78 -13.02 -1.77 15.65
C LYS A 78 -12.36 -0.83 14.66
N LEU A 79 -13.11 -0.40 13.65
CA LEU A 79 -12.76 0.76 12.82
C LEU A 79 -12.81 2.03 13.68
N ILE A 80 -11.78 2.87 13.55
CA ILE A 80 -11.65 4.11 14.31
C ILE A 80 -11.59 5.36 13.42
N ALA A 81 -11.26 5.22 12.15
CA ALA A 81 -11.19 6.31 11.19
C ALA A 81 -11.34 5.81 9.75
N ASP A 82 -11.84 6.70 8.90
CA ASP A 82 -11.79 6.63 7.46
C ASP A 82 -11.00 7.84 6.96
N ILE A 83 -9.95 7.61 6.18
CA ILE A 83 -9.08 8.65 5.63
C ILE A 83 -9.40 8.77 4.15
N PRO A 84 -10.04 9.88 3.70
CA PRO A 84 -10.24 10.13 2.27
C PRO A 84 -8.90 10.29 1.57
N THR A 85 -8.72 9.60 0.44
CA THR A 85 -7.51 9.62 -0.38
C THR A 85 -7.80 10.19 -1.77
N ASP A 86 -6.77 10.28 -2.60
CA ASP A 86 -6.95 10.39 -4.04
C ASP A 86 -7.49 9.07 -4.64
N VAL A 87 -7.86 9.13 -5.94
CA VAL A 87 -8.65 8.08 -6.59
C VAL A 87 -7.91 6.74 -6.65
N ARG A 88 -8.56 5.71 -6.16
CA ARG A 88 -8.17 4.31 -6.20
C ARG A 88 -6.92 4.00 -5.35
N PRO A 89 -7.01 4.10 -4.02
CA PRO A 89 -5.91 3.70 -3.14
C PRO A 89 -5.66 2.19 -3.22
N ARG A 90 -4.38 1.76 -3.37
CA ARG A 90 -4.07 0.33 -3.54
C ARG A 90 -3.14 -0.24 -2.48
N ARG A 91 -1.93 0.27 -2.39
CA ARG A 91 -0.86 -0.31 -1.58
C ARG A 91 -0.26 0.71 -0.63
N PHE A 92 0.46 0.19 0.33
CA PHE A 92 1.01 0.96 1.43
C PHE A 92 2.51 0.75 1.60
N ALA A 93 3.18 1.76 2.14
CA ALA A 93 4.48 1.61 2.76
C ALA A 93 4.55 2.47 4.03
N LEU A 94 4.99 1.88 5.14
CA LEU A 94 5.30 2.62 6.36
C LEU A 94 6.74 3.12 6.32
N THR A 95 6.97 4.36 6.76
CA THR A 95 8.34 4.79 7.06
C THR A 95 8.90 3.97 8.21
N PRO A 96 10.23 3.72 8.29
CA PRO A 96 10.81 2.89 9.35
C PRO A 96 10.57 3.40 10.77
N ASP A 97 10.33 4.70 10.94
CA ASP A 97 9.95 5.31 12.21
C ASP A 97 8.43 5.30 12.46
N GLU A 98 7.67 4.77 11.50
CA GLU A 98 6.21 4.66 11.48
C GLU A 98 5.47 5.97 11.77
N ARG A 99 6.05 7.09 11.36
CA ARG A 99 5.37 8.39 11.43
C ARG A 99 4.48 8.65 10.24
N GLU A 100 4.83 8.08 9.08
CA GLU A 100 4.12 8.27 7.84
C GLU A 100 3.70 6.94 7.23
N LEU A 101 2.48 6.89 6.72
CA LEU A 101 1.97 5.86 5.82
C LEU A 101 1.87 6.48 4.43
N TRP A 102 2.58 5.90 3.48
CA TRP A 102 2.51 6.24 2.07
C TRP A 102 1.46 5.36 1.40
N VAL A 103 0.53 5.98 0.68
CA VAL A 103 -0.62 5.32 0.05
C VAL A 103 -0.59 5.60 -1.44
N SER A 104 -0.44 4.58 -2.28
CA SER A 104 -0.56 4.76 -3.73
C SER A 104 -2.01 5.00 -4.13
N ALA A 105 -2.25 6.04 -4.95
CA ALA A 105 -3.55 6.36 -5.54
C ALA A 105 -3.45 6.14 -7.06
N GLU A 106 -3.86 4.95 -7.51
CA GLU A 106 -3.57 4.42 -8.85
C GLU A 106 -4.02 5.35 -9.97
N LEU A 107 -5.26 5.81 -9.93
CA LEU A 107 -5.84 6.59 -11.02
C LEU A 107 -5.55 8.10 -10.93
N SER A 108 -4.98 8.55 -9.83
CA SER A 108 -4.57 9.95 -9.64
C SER A 108 -3.13 10.22 -10.07
N GLY A 109 -2.30 9.19 -10.28
CA GLY A 109 -0.88 9.35 -10.56
C GLY A 109 -0.09 9.87 -9.35
N MET A 110 -0.58 9.62 -8.13
CA MET A 110 -0.09 10.21 -6.89
C MET A 110 0.18 9.16 -5.81
N VAL A 111 0.97 9.54 -4.84
CA VAL A 111 1.07 8.88 -3.53
C VAL A 111 0.67 9.89 -2.47
N ASN A 112 -0.35 9.57 -1.67
CA ASN A 112 -0.74 10.35 -0.50
C ASN A 112 0.13 9.98 0.70
N ILE A 113 0.52 10.95 1.51
CA ILE A 113 1.30 10.76 2.73
C ILE A 113 0.43 11.06 3.94
N VAL A 114 0.15 10.05 4.72
CA VAL A 114 -0.67 10.14 5.93
C VAL A 114 0.23 10.21 7.16
N ASP A 115 0.02 11.18 8.02
CA ASP A 115 0.58 11.20 9.37
C ASP A 115 -0.18 10.22 10.26
N ILE A 116 0.51 9.18 10.76
CA ILE A 116 -0.11 8.07 11.50
C ILE A 116 -0.70 8.53 12.84
N LYS A 117 -0.12 9.54 13.47
CA LYS A 117 -0.60 10.04 14.75
C LYS A 117 -1.92 10.80 14.63
N THR A 118 -2.07 11.57 13.55
CA THR A 118 -3.27 12.41 13.33
C THR A 118 -4.29 11.78 12.40
N LEU A 119 -3.90 10.72 11.68
CA LEU A 119 -4.68 10.02 10.65
C LEU A 119 -5.16 11.00 9.56
N LYS A 120 -4.29 11.90 9.13
CA LYS A 120 -4.58 12.91 8.10
C LYS A 120 -3.52 12.91 7.02
N ILE A 121 -3.93 13.17 5.79
CA ILE A 121 -3.00 13.44 4.68
C ILE A 121 -2.27 14.75 4.99
N ILE A 122 -0.95 14.72 4.91
CA ILE A 122 -0.05 15.86 5.17
C ILE A 122 0.73 16.30 3.94
N ALA A 123 0.77 15.47 2.90
CA ALA A 123 1.40 15.79 1.62
C ALA A 123 1.02 14.78 0.56
N ASP A 124 1.32 15.13 -0.70
CA ASP A 124 1.15 14.29 -1.88
C ASP A 124 2.43 14.33 -2.72
N ILE A 125 2.71 13.24 -3.42
CA ILE A 125 3.80 13.15 -4.41
C ILE A 125 3.18 12.80 -5.75
N GLU A 126 3.33 13.69 -6.73
CA GLU A 126 2.93 13.45 -8.10
C GLU A 126 4.07 12.78 -8.90
N PHE A 127 3.71 11.77 -9.70
CA PHE A 127 4.64 11.09 -10.59
C PHE A 127 4.30 11.40 -12.04
N LEU A 128 5.27 11.94 -12.79
CA LEU A 128 5.07 12.29 -14.20
C LEU A 128 6.37 12.10 -14.99
N PRO A 129 6.70 10.84 -15.40
CA PRO A 129 7.85 10.59 -16.25
C PRO A 129 7.74 11.38 -17.57
N THR A 130 8.89 11.81 -18.10
CA THR A 130 8.91 12.60 -19.35
C THR A 130 8.21 11.88 -20.49
N GLY A 131 7.30 12.58 -21.16
CA GLY A 131 6.54 12.03 -22.28
C GLY A 131 5.21 11.37 -21.93
N PHE A 132 4.90 11.25 -20.64
CA PHE A 132 3.63 10.73 -20.18
C PHE A 132 2.67 11.83 -19.75
N ARG A 133 1.38 11.53 -19.84
CA ARG A 133 0.31 12.34 -19.23
C ARG A 133 -0.10 11.68 -17.92
N ARG A 134 -0.69 12.44 -17.00
CA ARG A 134 -1.10 11.98 -15.66
C ARG A 134 -1.93 10.70 -15.71
N GLU A 135 -2.90 10.62 -16.60
CA GLU A 135 -3.80 9.46 -16.75
C GLU A 135 -3.09 8.18 -17.22
N GLN A 136 -1.85 8.32 -17.65
CA GLN A 136 -0.99 7.20 -18.08
C GLN A 136 -0.03 6.75 -16.97
N VAL A 137 -0.06 7.41 -15.82
CA VAL A 137 0.79 7.08 -14.68
C VAL A 137 -0.07 6.49 -13.57
N THR A 138 0.20 5.24 -13.22
CA THR A 138 -0.62 4.50 -12.25
C THR A 138 0.28 3.94 -11.15
N PRO A 139 0.50 4.68 -10.05
CA PRO A 139 1.23 4.17 -8.89
C PRO A 139 0.51 2.96 -8.30
N VAL A 140 1.25 1.88 -8.04
CA VAL A 140 0.71 0.63 -7.49
C VAL A 140 1.46 0.28 -6.22
N ASP A 141 2.58 -0.44 -6.32
CA ASP A 141 3.33 -0.87 -5.16
C ASP A 141 4.37 0.17 -4.72
N ILE A 142 4.63 0.21 -3.42
CA ILE A 142 5.56 1.14 -2.80
C ILE A 142 6.48 0.38 -1.86
N LEU A 143 7.79 0.63 -1.95
CA LEU A 143 8.77 0.19 -0.98
C LEU A 143 9.55 1.38 -0.43
N ILE A 144 9.80 1.40 0.87
CA ILE A 144 10.70 2.34 1.52
C ILE A 144 11.89 1.56 2.08
N THR A 145 13.11 2.05 1.83
CA THR A 145 14.35 1.45 2.34
C THR A 145 14.40 1.47 3.85
N LYS A 146 15.12 0.52 4.47
CA LYS A 146 15.24 0.40 5.94
C LYS A 146 15.85 1.61 6.61
N ASP A 147 16.70 2.37 5.89
CA ASP A 147 17.25 3.62 6.38
C ASP A 147 16.27 4.81 6.28
N GLY A 148 15.10 4.59 5.68
CA GLY A 148 14.05 5.59 5.52
C GLY A 148 14.40 6.73 4.57
N ARG A 149 15.36 6.54 3.65
CA ARG A 149 15.81 7.62 2.76
C ARG A 149 15.18 7.56 1.39
N THR A 150 14.99 6.37 0.86
CA THR A 150 14.56 6.15 -0.52
C THR A 150 13.23 5.40 -0.56
N ALA A 151 12.33 5.86 -1.40
CA ALA A 151 11.12 5.15 -1.76
C ALA A 151 11.18 4.75 -3.24
N TYR A 152 10.76 3.53 -3.54
CA TYR A 152 10.52 3.03 -4.89
C TYR A 152 9.03 2.88 -5.09
N VAL A 153 8.52 3.39 -6.23
CA VAL A 153 7.10 3.32 -6.55
C VAL A 153 6.92 2.74 -7.95
N ALA A 154 6.22 1.63 -8.05
CA ALA A 154 5.87 1.02 -9.34
C ALA A 154 4.81 1.87 -10.04
N LEU A 155 5.09 2.33 -11.26
CA LEU A 155 4.19 3.14 -12.08
C LEU A 155 3.64 2.29 -13.22
N GLY A 156 2.61 1.49 -12.93
CA GLY A 156 2.09 0.41 -13.77
C GLY A 156 1.98 0.74 -15.26
N ARG A 157 1.08 1.63 -15.67
CA ARG A 157 0.88 1.97 -17.09
C ARG A 157 2.06 2.75 -17.71
N ALA A 158 2.85 3.43 -16.90
CA ALA A 158 4.02 4.14 -17.37
C ALA A 158 5.25 3.25 -17.61
N ASN A 159 5.23 1.99 -17.16
CA ASN A 159 6.36 1.04 -17.28
C ASN A 159 7.65 1.56 -16.64
N HIS A 160 7.55 2.27 -15.53
CA HIS A 160 8.67 2.80 -14.79
C HIS A 160 8.57 2.43 -13.30
N VAL A 161 9.71 2.45 -12.64
CA VAL A 161 9.79 2.59 -11.19
C VAL A 161 10.30 3.99 -10.89
N ALA A 162 9.55 4.76 -10.11
CA ALA A 162 10.02 6.04 -9.60
C ALA A 162 10.92 5.83 -8.39
N VAL A 163 11.98 6.64 -8.30
CA VAL A 163 12.84 6.74 -7.13
C VAL A 163 12.58 8.09 -6.47
N ALA A 164 12.18 8.09 -5.21
CA ALA A 164 11.87 9.32 -4.48
C ALA A 164 12.68 9.41 -3.17
N ASP A 165 13.07 10.62 -2.81
CA ASP A 165 13.63 10.93 -1.49
C ASP A 165 12.50 11.09 -0.48
N VAL A 166 12.49 10.25 0.55
CA VAL A 166 11.42 10.19 1.54
C VAL A 166 11.28 11.51 2.30
N LYS A 167 12.39 12.09 2.73
CA LYS A 167 12.39 13.29 3.56
C LYS A 167 11.91 14.54 2.81
N SER A 168 12.40 14.75 1.59
CA SER A 168 12.03 15.92 0.78
C SER A 168 10.78 15.70 -0.04
N ARG A 169 10.33 14.43 -0.16
CA ARG A 169 9.18 14.01 -0.98
C ARG A 169 9.34 14.38 -2.45
N LYS A 170 10.58 14.38 -2.94
CA LYS A 170 10.91 14.70 -4.33
C LYS A 170 11.23 13.44 -5.11
N VAL A 171 10.69 13.34 -6.31
CA VAL A 171 11.11 12.32 -7.26
C VAL A 171 12.52 12.66 -7.74
N LEU A 172 13.43 11.69 -7.63
CA LEU A 172 14.83 11.80 -8.01
C LEU A 172 15.09 11.24 -9.41
N ASP A 173 14.41 10.15 -9.75
CA ASP A 173 14.64 9.43 -11.01
C ASP A 173 13.43 8.57 -11.40
N TYR A 174 13.40 8.15 -12.67
CA TYR A 174 12.46 7.20 -13.24
C TYR A 174 13.23 6.12 -13.99
N ILE A 175 13.14 4.88 -13.53
CA ILE A 175 13.81 3.72 -14.11
C ILE A 175 12.83 3.01 -15.04
N LEU A 176 13.13 2.94 -16.35
CA LEU A 176 12.35 2.16 -17.29
C LEU A 176 12.52 0.67 -17.00
N VAL A 177 11.42 -0.05 -16.88
CA VAL A 177 11.34 -1.48 -16.60
C VAL A 177 10.48 -2.21 -17.62
N GLY A 178 10.08 -3.45 -17.37
CA GLY A 178 9.13 -4.17 -18.22
C GLY A 178 7.73 -3.57 -18.21
N LYS A 179 6.79 -4.22 -18.90
CA LYS A 179 5.42 -3.68 -19.04
C LYS A 179 4.60 -3.95 -17.79
N ARG A 180 3.97 -2.89 -17.29
CA ARG A 180 3.08 -2.89 -16.14
C ARG A 180 3.76 -3.44 -14.88
N PRO A 181 4.80 -2.76 -14.35
CA PRO A 181 5.34 -3.09 -13.05
C PRO A 181 4.22 -3.04 -12.00
N TRP A 182 4.10 -4.13 -11.24
CA TRP A 182 2.99 -4.33 -10.31
C TRP A 182 3.46 -4.54 -8.88
N GLY A 183 4.43 -5.42 -8.67
CA GLY A 183 5.00 -5.74 -7.37
C GLY A 183 6.49 -5.44 -7.31
N LEU A 184 6.95 -4.98 -6.15
CA LEU A 184 8.32 -4.63 -5.85
C LEU A 184 8.83 -5.49 -4.68
N ALA A 185 10.09 -5.91 -4.74
CA ALA A 185 10.75 -6.56 -3.61
C ALA A 185 12.23 -6.19 -3.56
N LEU A 186 12.73 -5.81 -2.39
CA LEU A 186 14.16 -5.59 -2.14
C LEU A 186 14.80 -6.84 -1.54
N THR A 187 16.05 -7.11 -1.90
CA THR A 187 16.87 -8.09 -1.18
C THR A 187 17.07 -7.65 0.27
N LYS A 188 17.46 -8.61 1.13
CA LYS A 188 17.64 -8.30 2.57
C LYS A 188 18.70 -7.22 2.84
N ASP A 189 19.72 -7.12 2.01
CA ASP A 189 20.79 -6.10 2.02
C ASP A 189 20.44 -4.84 1.22
N GLU A 190 19.28 -4.86 0.53
CA GLU A 190 18.76 -3.77 -0.29
C GLU A 190 19.62 -3.39 -1.52
N ASP A 191 20.52 -4.28 -1.93
CA ASP A 191 21.40 -4.09 -3.10
C ASP A 191 20.67 -4.35 -4.43
N ILE A 192 19.57 -5.12 -4.42
CA ILE A 192 18.81 -5.49 -5.63
C ILE A 192 17.33 -5.22 -5.40
N LEU A 193 16.73 -4.50 -6.34
CA LEU A 193 15.27 -4.32 -6.45
C LEU A 193 14.73 -5.26 -7.54
N TYR A 194 13.84 -6.16 -7.16
CA TYR A 194 13.05 -6.97 -8.09
C TYR A 194 11.76 -6.26 -8.44
N VAL A 195 11.39 -6.29 -9.72
CA VAL A 195 10.19 -5.64 -10.25
C VAL A 195 9.40 -6.68 -11.04
N ALA A 196 8.24 -7.08 -10.53
CA ALA A 196 7.34 -7.98 -11.25
C ALA A 196 6.55 -7.21 -12.33
N ASN A 197 6.79 -7.53 -13.60
CA ASN A 197 6.19 -6.84 -14.74
C ASN A 197 5.02 -7.68 -15.30
N GLY A 198 3.79 -7.31 -14.95
CA GLY A 198 2.59 -8.12 -15.17
C GLY A 198 2.13 -8.25 -16.63
N LEU A 199 2.68 -7.50 -17.59
CA LEU A 199 2.32 -7.58 -19.02
C LEU A 199 3.51 -7.89 -19.94
N SER A 200 4.70 -8.10 -19.41
CA SER A 200 5.86 -8.60 -20.17
C SER A 200 6.36 -9.95 -19.67
N ASP A 201 5.70 -10.50 -18.63
CA ASP A 201 5.99 -11.83 -18.06
C ASP A 201 7.46 -12.01 -17.65
N ASP A 202 8.05 -10.95 -17.05
CA ASP A 202 9.45 -10.91 -16.62
C ASP A 202 9.60 -10.25 -15.23
N ILE A 203 10.81 -10.38 -14.69
CA ILE A 203 11.23 -9.74 -13.43
C ILE A 203 12.54 -9.00 -13.66
#